data_9571bfa22c91c78cd397f0d3a81c7767
#
_entry.id   9571bfa22c91c78cd397f0d3a81c7767
#
_cell.length_a   1.000
_cell.length_b   1.000
_cell.length_c   1.000
_cell.angle_alpha   90.00
_cell.angle_beta   90.00
_cell.angle_gamma   90.00
#
_symmetry.space_group_name_H-M   'P 1'
#
loop_
_entity.id
_entity.type
_entity.pdbx_description
1 polymer ?
#
loop_
_entity_poly.entity_id
_entity_poly.type
_entity_poly.pdbx_seq_one_letter_code
_entity_poly.pdbx_strand_id
1 'polypeptide(L)'
;PLRSSAASDVYKRQSCNNGHNYNNFNNQLIDSSVKSDSAVVKLYLPFKKKLEESLMNKPLAYSKKTYKKNDGELNSTLSNFFADVTYEMTNDRFKKLKGEKIDVVLLNNGGIRSIISKGAISQKTAFELMPFENSIVVVKLSGQSINSMVEYLRKVKLQHPLKGLNIVLNNDYSLNSAKIDGNEIINDKFYNVATTDYLLNGGDKMNFFAEGIEIIETGYKMRDILVDYFTEIDTLELRVDKRFTRNKWIGKNL
;
A
#
# COMPACT_ATOMS: atom_id res chain seq x y z
N PRO A 1 3.48 -42.17 45.45
CA PRO A 1 3.65 -42.16 44.01
C PRO A 1 4.64 -41.11 43.59
N LEU A 2 5.76 -41.56 43.06
CA LEU A 2 6.81 -40.72 42.51
C LEU A 2 6.33 -40.11 41.20
N ARG A 3 6.15 -38.79 41.16
CA ARG A 3 5.87 -38.07 39.94
C ARG A 3 7.16 -37.87 39.15
N SER A 4 7.22 -38.49 38.01
CA SER A 4 8.31 -38.35 37.04
C SER A 4 8.35 -36.92 36.49
N SER A 5 9.38 -36.15 36.84
CA SER A 5 9.69 -34.82 36.30
C SER A 5 10.52 -34.88 35.01
N ALA A 6 10.56 -36.02 34.34
CA ALA A 6 11.41 -36.24 33.18
C ALA A 6 10.88 -35.65 31.86
N ALA A 7 9.61 -35.21 31.81
CA ALA A 7 9.02 -34.71 30.56
C ALA A 7 9.30 -33.22 30.29
N SER A 8 9.73 -32.44 31.29
CA SER A 8 9.99 -31.00 31.10
C SER A 8 11.44 -30.65 30.72
N ASP A 9 12.36 -31.60 30.84
CA ASP A 9 13.78 -31.35 30.56
C ASP A 9 14.20 -31.61 29.09
N VAL A 10 13.36 -32.28 28.32
CA VAL A 10 13.69 -32.59 26.91
C VAL A 10 13.58 -31.35 26.02
N TYR A 11 12.72 -30.40 26.33
CA TYR A 11 12.56 -29.17 25.54
C TYR A 11 13.55 -28.05 25.89
N LYS A 12 14.25 -28.13 26.98
CA LYS A 12 15.25 -27.10 27.38
C LYS A 12 16.64 -27.28 26.81
N ARG A 13 16.92 -28.39 26.11
CA ARG A 13 18.26 -28.69 25.58
C ARG A 13 18.40 -28.50 24.07
N GLN A 14 17.40 -27.94 23.39
CA GLN A 14 17.50 -27.56 21.97
C GLN A 14 17.89 -26.09 21.77
N SER A 15 18.64 -25.53 22.71
CA SER A 15 19.44 -24.35 22.39
C SER A 15 20.62 -24.84 21.54
N CYS A 16 20.51 -24.66 20.22
CA CYS A 16 21.64 -24.79 19.32
C CYS A 16 22.64 -23.70 19.68
N ASN A 17 23.53 -24.01 20.61
CA ASN A 17 24.69 -23.20 20.92
C ASN A 17 25.79 -23.52 19.90
N ASN A 18 25.46 -23.34 18.61
CA ASN A 18 26.46 -23.18 17.56
C ASN A 18 26.84 -21.70 17.55
N GLY A 19 27.75 -21.35 18.42
CA GLY A 19 28.45 -20.08 18.35
C GLY A 19 29.26 -20.01 17.04
N HIS A 20 28.58 -19.80 15.93
CA HIS A 20 29.23 -19.29 14.74
C HIS A 20 29.58 -17.83 15.05
N ASN A 21 30.85 -17.64 15.47
CA ASN A 21 31.45 -16.31 15.48
C ASN A 21 31.53 -15.81 14.03
N TYR A 22 30.47 -15.11 13.58
CA TYR A 22 30.47 -14.37 12.32
C TYR A 22 31.31 -13.10 12.46
N ASN A 23 32.59 -13.24 12.71
CA ASN A 23 33.49 -12.11 12.91
C ASN A 23 34.01 -11.49 11.59
N ASN A 24 33.63 -12.04 10.44
CA ASN A 24 34.03 -11.49 9.13
C ASN A 24 32.85 -11.54 8.15
N PHE A 25 31.99 -10.53 8.16
CA PHE A 25 31.10 -10.26 7.04
C PHE A 25 31.88 -9.52 5.95
N ASN A 26 32.35 -10.23 4.95
CA ASN A 26 32.78 -9.59 3.71
C ASN A 26 31.54 -9.32 2.86
N ASN A 27 31.04 -8.08 2.90
CA ASN A 27 30.02 -7.64 1.97
C ASN A 27 30.62 -7.59 0.56
N GLN A 28 30.25 -8.56 -0.28
CA GLN A 28 30.62 -8.52 -1.68
C GLN A 28 29.53 -7.75 -2.45
N LEU A 29 29.92 -6.69 -3.11
CA LEU A 29 29.03 -5.95 -4.00
C LEU A 29 28.68 -6.84 -5.21
N ILE A 30 27.40 -7.06 -5.46
CA ILE A 30 26.92 -7.79 -6.64
C ILE A 30 26.67 -6.74 -7.73
N ASP A 31 27.64 -6.54 -8.58
CA ASP A 31 27.59 -5.61 -9.72
C ASP A 31 27.93 -6.33 -11.04
N SER A 32 28.18 -5.58 -12.09
CA SER A 32 28.53 -6.11 -13.43
C SER A 32 29.84 -6.87 -13.49
N SER A 33 30.69 -6.80 -12.45
CA SER A 33 31.94 -7.59 -12.38
C SER A 33 31.69 -9.06 -12.03
N VAL A 34 30.54 -9.37 -11.41
CA VAL A 34 30.14 -10.74 -11.08
C VAL A 34 29.56 -11.41 -12.33
N LYS A 35 30.25 -12.42 -12.83
CA LYS A 35 29.77 -13.19 -14.01
C LYS A 35 28.50 -13.97 -13.65
N SER A 36 27.49 -13.84 -14.50
CA SER A 36 26.27 -14.65 -14.39
C SER A 36 26.57 -16.11 -14.72
N ASP A 37 25.98 -17.04 -13.96
CA ASP A 37 26.03 -18.46 -14.28
C ASP A 37 25.28 -18.75 -15.59
N SER A 38 25.99 -19.31 -16.58
CA SER A 38 25.44 -19.54 -17.92
C SER A 38 24.33 -20.59 -17.94
N ALA A 39 24.32 -21.55 -17.01
CA ALA A 39 23.26 -22.55 -16.90
C ALA A 39 21.98 -21.94 -16.38
N VAL A 40 22.09 -21.09 -15.34
CA VAL A 40 20.96 -20.35 -14.79
C VAL A 40 20.39 -19.38 -15.84
N VAL A 41 21.27 -18.66 -16.57
CA VAL A 41 20.82 -17.75 -17.64
C VAL A 41 20.05 -18.49 -18.73
N LYS A 42 20.55 -19.63 -19.21
CA LYS A 42 19.86 -20.46 -20.21
C LYS A 42 18.49 -20.92 -19.74
N LEU A 43 18.36 -21.23 -18.46
CA LEU A 43 17.09 -21.70 -17.89
C LEU A 43 16.02 -20.59 -17.91
N TYR A 44 16.31 -19.37 -17.44
CA TYR A 44 15.28 -18.34 -17.30
C TYR A 44 15.10 -17.42 -18.52
N LEU A 45 16.13 -17.30 -19.40
CA LEU A 45 16.12 -16.34 -20.51
C LEU A 45 14.95 -16.52 -21.48
N PRO A 46 14.51 -17.75 -21.87
CA PRO A 46 13.32 -17.93 -22.71
C PRO A 46 12.04 -17.41 -22.06
N PHE A 47 11.88 -17.63 -20.76
CA PHE A 47 10.72 -17.14 -20.00
C PHE A 47 10.75 -15.62 -19.89
N LYS A 48 11.91 -15.03 -19.62
CA LYS A 48 12.10 -13.58 -19.58
C LYS A 48 11.74 -12.93 -20.90
N LYS A 49 12.23 -13.45 -22.04
CA LYS A 49 11.87 -12.96 -23.37
C LYS A 49 10.37 -13.00 -23.63
N LYS A 50 9.74 -14.15 -23.38
CA LYS A 50 8.31 -14.31 -23.57
C LYS A 50 7.49 -13.35 -22.69
N LEU A 51 7.94 -13.13 -21.45
CA LEU A 51 7.32 -12.18 -20.53
C LEU A 51 7.47 -10.74 -21.04
N GLU A 52 8.67 -10.34 -21.43
CA GLU A 52 8.94 -9.01 -22.00
C GLU A 52 8.10 -8.75 -23.24
N GLU A 53 8.04 -9.70 -24.16
CA GLU A 53 7.21 -9.61 -25.37
C GLU A 53 5.72 -9.45 -25.03
N SER A 54 5.20 -10.18 -24.04
CA SER A 54 3.79 -10.12 -23.67
C SER A 54 3.43 -8.83 -22.91
N LEU A 55 4.33 -8.31 -22.06
CA LEU A 55 4.06 -7.17 -21.20
C LEU A 55 4.41 -5.81 -21.80
N MET A 56 5.31 -5.76 -22.79
CA MET A 56 5.85 -4.50 -23.34
C MET A 56 5.25 -4.11 -24.70
N ASN A 57 4.65 -5.05 -25.42
CA ASN A 57 4.32 -4.86 -26.84
C ASN A 57 3.11 -3.96 -27.13
N LYS A 58 2.38 -3.52 -26.12
CA LYS A 58 1.27 -2.59 -26.32
C LYS A 58 1.23 -1.54 -25.20
N PRO A 59 1.48 -0.26 -25.51
CA PRO A 59 1.21 0.79 -24.56
C PRO A 59 -0.28 0.83 -24.22
N LEU A 60 -0.61 0.93 -22.92
CA LEU A 60 -1.97 1.06 -22.43
C LEU A 60 -2.38 2.54 -22.39
N ALA A 61 -1.46 3.41 -21.91
CA ALA A 61 -1.67 4.83 -21.76
C ALA A 61 -0.34 5.59 -21.94
N TYR A 62 -0.39 6.91 -21.80
CA TYR A 62 0.79 7.78 -21.84
C TYR A 62 0.84 8.70 -20.61
N SER A 63 2.01 8.83 -20.00
CA SER A 63 2.25 9.78 -18.91
C SER A 63 3.01 11.00 -19.39
N LYS A 64 2.43 12.20 -19.21
CA LYS A 64 3.07 13.47 -19.59
C LYS A 64 4.24 13.84 -18.68
N LYS A 65 4.28 13.31 -17.45
CA LYS A 65 5.27 13.63 -16.41
C LYS A 65 5.72 12.37 -15.69
N THR A 66 6.82 12.49 -14.96
CA THR A 66 7.23 11.48 -13.98
C THR A 66 6.51 11.74 -12.66
N TYR A 67 5.88 10.70 -12.09
CA TYR A 67 5.15 10.74 -10.82
C TYR A 67 5.83 9.83 -9.78
N LYS A 68 5.88 10.30 -8.53
CA LYS A 68 6.58 9.63 -7.43
C LYS A 68 5.66 9.51 -6.21
N LYS A 69 5.96 8.55 -5.32
CA LYS A 69 5.23 8.36 -4.07
C LYS A 69 5.69 9.27 -2.92
N ASN A 70 6.71 10.09 -3.14
CA ASN A 70 7.32 10.96 -2.14
C ASN A 70 7.53 12.39 -2.66
N ASP A 71 6.69 12.86 -3.57
CA ASP A 71 6.74 14.21 -4.15
C ASP A 71 5.89 15.23 -3.37
N GLY A 72 5.43 14.87 -2.18
CA GLY A 72 4.71 15.72 -1.25
C GLY A 72 5.03 15.39 0.21
N GLU A 73 4.53 16.18 1.17
CA GLU A 73 4.84 16.02 2.60
C GLU A 73 4.06 14.87 3.25
N LEU A 74 2.72 14.92 3.21
CA LEU A 74 1.82 13.94 3.85
C LEU A 74 0.95 13.18 2.84
N ASN A 75 0.92 13.63 1.60
CA ASN A 75 0.33 12.93 0.46
C ASN A 75 1.24 13.13 -0.76
N SER A 76 1.04 12.38 -1.82
CA SER A 76 1.86 12.45 -3.03
C SER A 76 1.02 12.15 -4.27
N THR A 77 1.56 12.46 -5.45
CA THR A 77 0.85 12.19 -6.71
C THR A 77 0.50 10.72 -6.86
N LEU A 78 1.46 9.80 -6.64
CA LEU A 78 1.19 8.36 -6.77
C LEU A 78 0.33 7.80 -5.63
N SER A 79 0.51 8.27 -4.40
CA SER A 79 -0.33 7.80 -3.28
C SER A 79 -1.79 8.22 -3.50
N ASN A 80 -2.03 9.46 -3.91
CA ASN A 80 -3.37 9.92 -4.24
C ASN A 80 -3.97 9.10 -5.38
N PHE A 81 -3.21 8.86 -6.45
CA PHE A 81 -3.63 8.05 -7.58
C PHE A 81 -4.03 6.63 -7.17
N PHE A 82 -3.21 5.95 -6.37
CA PHE A 82 -3.52 4.59 -5.92
C PHE A 82 -4.86 4.52 -5.16
N ALA A 83 -5.13 5.49 -4.29
CA ALA A 83 -6.41 5.54 -3.57
C ALA A 83 -7.57 5.92 -4.50
N ASP A 84 -7.36 6.86 -5.42
CA ASP A 84 -8.39 7.32 -6.35
C ASP A 84 -8.80 6.21 -7.31
N VAL A 85 -7.84 5.53 -7.93
CA VAL A 85 -8.12 4.43 -8.86
C VAL A 85 -8.73 3.22 -8.14
N THR A 86 -8.29 2.92 -6.91
CA THR A 86 -8.93 1.87 -6.10
C THR A 86 -10.39 2.18 -5.87
N TYR A 87 -10.71 3.41 -5.48
CA TYR A 87 -12.11 3.82 -5.29
C TYR A 87 -12.91 3.72 -6.59
N GLU A 88 -12.40 4.32 -7.66
CA GLU A 88 -13.08 4.40 -8.95
C GLU A 88 -13.42 3.02 -9.51
N MET A 89 -12.45 2.11 -9.50
CA MET A 89 -12.61 0.78 -10.07
C MET A 89 -13.35 -0.21 -9.17
N THR A 90 -13.47 0.07 -7.85
CA THR A 90 -14.09 -0.89 -6.91
C THR A 90 -15.44 -0.44 -6.36
N ASN A 91 -15.73 0.87 -6.32
CA ASN A 91 -16.94 1.38 -5.67
C ASN A 91 -18.23 0.88 -6.33
N ASP A 92 -18.31 0.85 -7.66
CA ASP A 92 -19.50 0.36 -8.35
C ASP A 92 -19.69 -1.15 -8.21
N ARG A 93 -18.58 -1.90 -8.12
CA ARG A 93 -18.61 -3.33 -7.82
C ARG A 93 -19.13 -3.58 -6.40
N PHE A 94 -18.65 -2.80 -5.43
CA PHE A 94 -19.11 -2.87 -4.06
C PHE A 94 -20.59 -2.48 -3.93
N LYS A 95 -21.05 -1.43 -4.63
CA LYS A 95 -22.46 -1.06 -4.69
C LYS A 95 -23.35 -2.18 -5.23
N LYS A 96 -22.91 -2.88 -6.26
CA LYS A 96 -23.66 -4.04 -6.80
C LYS A 96 -23.74 -5.19 -5.79
N LEU A 97 -22.71 -5.38 -4.96
CA LEU A 97 -22.67 -6.46 -3.96
C LEU A 97 -23.48 -6.14 -2.70
N LYS A 98 -23.48 -4.88 -2.25
CA LYS A 98 -24.01 -4.48 -0.94
C LYS A 98 -25.08 -3.39 -0.97
N GLY A 99 -25.27 -2.69 -2.07
CA GLY A 99 -26.15 -1.52 -2.14
C GLY A 99 -25.57 -0.26 -1.44
N GLU A 100 -24.35 -0.33 -0.92
CA GLU A 100 -23.66 0.73 -0.18
C GLU A 100 -22.48 1.26 -0.99
N LYS A 101 -21.97 2.46 -0.64
CA LYS A 101 -20.72 3.02 -1.22
C LYS A 101 -19.53 2.76 -0.30
N ILE A 102 -18.34 2.84 -0.87
CA ILE A 102 -17.10 2.95 -0.11
C ILE A 102 -17.01 4.38 0.43
N ASP A 103 -16.74 4.53 1.72
CA ASP A 103 -16.57 5.85 2.36
C ASP A 103 -15.11 6.29 2.36
N VAL A 104 -14.18 5.36 2.63
CA VAL A 104 -12.75 5.63 2.74
C VAL A 104 -11.96 4.57 1.99
N VAL A 105 -10.84 4.97 1.38
CA VAL A 105 -9.79 4.06 0.92
C VAL A 105 -8.53 4.36 1.70
N LEU A 106 -7.90 3.35 2.27
CA LEU A 106 -6.56 3.42 2.85
C LEU A 106 -5.71 2.24 2.38
N LEU A 107 -4.60 2.54 1.73
CA LEU A 107 -3.58 1.56 1.37
C LEU A 107 -2.23 1.95 1.99
N ASN A 108 -1.23 1.09 1.87
CA ASN A 108 0.09 1.38 2.41
C ASN A 108 1.05 1.97 1.37
N ASN A 109 1.84 2.95 1.80
CA ASN A 109 2.91 3.54 0.96
C ASN A 109 3.92 2.49 0.49
N GLY A 110 4.22 1.48 1.34
CA GLY A 110 5.11 0.36 1.03
C GLY A 110 4.64 -0.49 -0.14
N GLY A 111 3.34 -0.53 -0.44
CA GLY A 111 2.75 -1.23 -1.58
C GLY A 111 3.17 -0.64 -2.93
N ILE A 112 3.48 0.65 -3.00
CA ILE A 112 3.95 1.32 -4.22
C ILE A 112 5.45 1.11 -4.36
N ARG A 113 5.88 0.32 -5.35
CA ARG A 113 7.27 -0.16 -5.47
C ARG A 113 8.10 0.55 -6.54
N SER A 114 7.47 1.30 -7.43
CA SER A 114 8.14 2.00 -8.54
C SER A 114 7.58 3.41 -8.71
N ILE A 115 8.07 4.11 -9.71
CA ILE A 115 7.57 5.41 -10.19
C ILE A 115 6.84 5.20 -11.51
N ILE A 116 5.98 6.14 -11.91
CA ILE A 116 5.51 6.23 -13.30
C ILE A 116 6.41 7.23 -14.01
N SER A 117 7.22 6.77 -14.94
CA SER A 117 8.06 7.64 -15.76
C SER A 117 7.24 8.36 -16.83
N LYS A 118 7.69 9.54 -17.25
CA LYS A 118 7.18 10.18 -18.46
C LYS A 118 7.36 9.23 -19.65
N GLY A 119 6.32 9.07 -20.46
CA GLY A 119 6.34 8.20 -21.64
C GLY A 119 5.20 7.19 -21.65
N ALA A 120 5.37 6.12 -22.40
CA ALA A 120 4.38 5.06 -22.52
C ALA A 120 4.22 4.29 -21.19
N ILE A 121 2.98 4.03 -20.81
CA ILE A 121 2.59 3.17 -19.71
C ILE A 121 2.18 1.83 -20.32
N SER A 122 2.78 0.75 -19.86
CA SER A 122 2.49 -0.62 -20.30
C SER A 122 2.03 -1.49 -19.13
N GLN A 123 1.61 -2.71 -19.41
CA GLN A 123 1.29 -3.68 -18.37
C GLN A 123 2.48 -3.91 -17.43
N LYS A 124 3.72 -3.88 -17.94
CA LYS A 124 4.94 -3.94 -17.13
C LYS A 124 4.98 -2.84 -16.07
N THR A 125 4.55 -1.62 -16.41
CA THR A 125 4.49 -0.50 -15.46
C THR A 125 3.59 -0.84 -14.26
N ALA A 126 2.43 -1.45 -14.48
CA ALA A 126 1.54 -1.87 -13.38
C ALA A 126 2.19 -2.96 -12.51
N PHE A 127 2.90 -3.93 -13.10
CA PHE A 127 3.63 -4.96 -12.37
C PHE A 127 4.80 -4.40 -11.56
N GLU A 128 5.51 -3.41 -12.06
CA GLU A 128 6.59 -2.73 -11.32
C GLU A 128 6.06 -1.85 -10.20
N LEU A 129 4.90 -1.21 -10.40
CA LEU A 129 4.24 -0.41 -9.37
C LEU A 129 3.70 -1.26 -8.24
N MET A 130 3.05 -2.40 -8.57
CA MET A 130 2.39 -3.29 -7.62
C MET A 130 2.73 -4.76 -7.94
N PRO A 131 3.91 -5.26 -7.52
CA PRO A 131 4.34 -6.63 -7.82
C PRO A 131 3.64 -7.69 -6.95
N PHE A 132 2.79 -7.28 -6.00
CA PHE A 132 2.11 -8.16 -5.07
C PHE A 132 0.76 -8.64 -5.62
N GLU A 133 0.29 -9.80 -5.13
CA GLU A 133 -1.02 -10.38 -5.46
C GLU A 133 -2.14 -9.92 -4.51
N ASN A 134 -1.99 -8.75 -3.90
CA ASN A 134 -2.93 -8.25 -2.90
C ASN A 134 -4.31 -7.98 -3.50
N SER A 135 -5.33 -8.53 -2.87
CA SER A 135 -6.73 -8.32 -3.23
C SER A 135 -7.31 -7.14 -2.46
N ILE A 136 -8.20 -6.38 -3.10
CA ILE A 136 -8.97 -5.33 -2.43
C ILE A 136 -10.13 -5.96 -1.68
N VAL A 137 -10.24 -5.59 -0.42
CA VAL A 137 -11.34 -5.93 0.49
C VAL A 137 -11.98 -4.66 1.01
N VAL A 138 -13.27 -4.70 1.33
CA VAL A 138 -13.97 -3.61 2.02
C VAL A 138 -14.31 -4.08 3.42
N VAL A 139 -13.86 -3.30 4.40
CA VAL A 139 -14.01 -3.59 5.84
C VAL A 139 -14.96 -2.57 6.44
N LYS A 140 -15.98 -3.02 7.18
CA LYS A 140 -16.92 -2.14 7.88
C LYS A 140 -16.35 -1.80 9.26
N LEU A 141 -15.86 -0.57 9.43
CA LEU A 141 -15.20 -0.07 10.63
C LEU A 141 -16.08 0.94 11.38
N SER A 142 -16.02 0.93 12.71
CA SER A 142 -16.62 1.98 13.54
C SER A 142 -15.86 3.31 13.39
N GLY A 143 -16.52 4.43 13.70
CA GLY A 143 -15.84 5.72 13.75
C GLY A 143 -14.72 5.76 14.79
N GLN A 144 -14.79 4.97 15.85
CA GLN A 144 -13.70 4.80 16.80
C GLN A 144 -12.46 4.18 16.13
N SER A 145 -12.63 3.13 15.31
CA SER A 145 -11.54 2.52 14.54
C SER A 145 -10.99 3.49 13.47
N ILE A 146 -11.87 4.34 12.87
CA ILE A 146 -11.43 5.42 11.98
C ILE A 146 -10.57 6.46 12.72
N ASN A 147 -10.92 6.82 13.95
CA ASN A 147 -10.11 7.72 14.78
C ASN A 147 -8.75 7.10 15.12
N SER A 148 -8.69 5.78 15.37
CA SER A 148 -7.42 5.04 15.53
C SER A 148 -6.58 5.08 14.24
N MET A 149 -7.22 4.97 13.07
CA MET A 149 -6.58 5.14 11.75
C MET A 149 -5.99 6.55 11.58
N VAL A 150 -6.75 7.60 11.95
CA VAL A 150 -6.26 9.00 11.91
C VAL A 150 -5.03 9.18 12.80
N GLU A 151 -5.06 8.63 14.01
CA GLU A 151 -3.92 8.69 14.93
C GLU A 151 -2.69 7.94 14.41
N TYR A 152 -2.89 6.79 13.76
CA TYR A 152 -1.81 6.07 13.09
C TYR A 152 -1.17 6.94 11.99
N LEU A 153 -1.97 7.47 11.07
CA LEU A 153 -1.50 8.30 9.96
C LEU A 153 -0.74 9.54 10.46
N ARG A 154 -1.27 10.20 11.50
CA ARG A 154 -0.64 11.36 12.15
C ARG A 154 0.73 11.02 12.74
N LYS A 155 0.89 9.85 13.36
CA LYS A 155 2.15 9.41 13.98
C LYS A 155 3.19 8.98 12.95
N VAL A 156 2.77 8.25 11.93
CA VAL A 156 3.68 7.68 10.91
C VAL A 156 4.16 8.74 9.92
N LYS A 157 3.32 9.73 9.58
CA LYS A 157 3.64 10.86 8.68
C LYS A 157 4.15 10.43 7.29
N LEU A 158 3.71 9.28 6.80
CA LEU A 158 4.02 8.79 5.47
C LEU A 158 2.88 9.13 4.49
N GLN A 159 3.22 9.22 3.21
CA GLN A 159 2.27 9.42 2.13
C GLN A 159 1.51 8.13 1.82
N HIS A 160 0.66 7.67 2.74
CA HIS A 160 -0.22 6.54 2.48
C HIS A 160 -1.29 6.91 1.45
N PRO A 161 -1.63 6.00 0.50
CA PRO A 161 -2.80 6.19 -0.34
C PRO A 161 -4.07 6.33 0.50
N LEU A 162 -4.70 7.48 0.42
CA LEU A 162 -5.88 7.85 1.21
C LEU A 162 -6.91 8.53 0.33
N LYS A 163 -8.20 8.17 0.45
CA LYS A 163 -9.34 8.86 -0.18
C LYS A 163 -10.55 8.83 0.73
N GLY A 164 -11.43 9.83 0.62
CA GLY A 164 -12.67 9.95 1.41
C GLY A 164 -12.47 10.49 2.82
N LEU A 165 -11.25 10.43 3.37
CA LEU A 165 -10.87 10.99 4.66
C LEU A 165 -9.96 12.20 4.46
N ASN A 166 -10.37 13.35 4.97
CA ASN A 166 -9.59 14.59 4.96
C ASN A 166 -9.00 14.84 6.34
N ILE A 167 -7.67 14.95 6.43
CA ILE A 167 -6.93 15.17 7.67
C ILE A 167 -6.15 16.48 7.57
N VAL A 168 -6.33 17.36 8.53
CA VAL A 168 -5.53 18.58 8.68
C VAL A 168 -4.80 18.52 10.01
N LEU A 169 -3.49 18.66 9.98
CA LEU A 169 -2.64 18.73 11.17
C LEU A 169 -2.24 20.18 11.44
N ASN A 170 -2.00 20.50 12.70
CA ASN A 170 -1.32 21.72 13.10
C ASN A 170 0.17 21.67 12.77
N ASN A 171 0.87 22.78 12.94
CA ASN A 171 2.30 22.87 12.64
C ASN A 171 3.16 21.89 13.46
N ASP A 172 2.75 21.57 14.68
CA ASP A 172 3.39 20.62 15.60
C ASP A 172 2.96 19.15 15.35
N TYR A 173 2.21 18.89 14.26
CA TYR A 173 1.62 17.61 13.92
C TYR A 173 0.52 17.13 14.89
N SER A 174 0.01 17.96 15.79
CA SER A 174 -1.23 17.65 16.49
C SER A 174 -2.41 17.66 15.52
N LEU A 175 -3.45 16.89 15.80
CA LEU A 175 -4.65 16.85 14.95
C LEU A 175 -5.40 18.20 15.06
N ASN A 176 -5.65 18.83 13.92
CA ASN A 176 -6.54 19.98 13.82
C ASN A 176 -7.96 19.52 13.48
N SER A 177 -8.11 18.71 12.41
CA SER A 177 -9.42 18.14 12.05
C SER A 177 -9.27 16.86 11.25
N ALA A 178 -10.26 15.97 11.34
CA ALA A 178 -10.41 14.80 10.49
C ALA A 178 -11.88 14.65 10.10
N LYS A 179 -12.19 14.57 8.80
CA LYS A 179 -13.55 14.57 8.26
C LYS A 179 -13.72 13.56 7.15
N ILE A 180 -14.89 12.91 7.10
CA ILE A 180 -15.30 12.04 5.99
C ILE A 180 -16.44 12.74 5.25
N ASP A 181 -16.30 12.93 3.93
CA ASP A 181 -17.27 13.68 3.11
C ASP A 181 -17.65 15.05 3.71
N GLY A 182 -16.67 15.75 4.32
CA GLY A 182 -16.85 17.05 4.96
C GLY A 182 -17.49 17.03 6.35
N ASN A 183 -17.91 15.86 6.85
CA ASN A 183 -18.57 15.70 8.15
C ASN A 183 -17.59 15.16 9.21
N GLU A 184 -17.83 15.51 10.48
CA GLU A 184 -17.10 14.95 11.62
C GLU A 184 -17.28 13.43 11.71
N ILE A 185 -16.27 12.73 12.19
CA ILE A 185 -16.31 11.28 12.40
C ILE A 185 -17.15 10.98 13.64
N ILE A 186 -18.24 10.21 13.47
CA ILE A 186 -19.13 9.81 14.55
C ILE A 186 -18.69 8.42 15.04
N ASN A 187 -18.31 8.29 16.32
CA ASN A 187 -17.72 7.08 16.90
C ASN A 187 -18.56 5.82 16.67
N ASP A 188 -19.88 5.91 16.87
CA ASP A 188 -20.79 4.76 16.79
C ASP A 188 -21.34 4.52 15.37
N LYS A 189 -21.00 5.38 14.41
CA LYS A 189 -21.34 5.17 13.00
C LYS A 189 -20.34 4.22 12.35
N PHE A 190 -20.84 3.37 11.44
CA PHE A 190 -20.00 2.50 10.64
C PHE A 190 -19.68 3.11 9.27
N TYR A 191 -18.47 2.83 8.79
CA TYR A 191 -17.93 3.30 7.52
C TYR A 191 -17.34 2.14 6.74
N ASN A 192 -17.57 2.12 5.44
CA ASN A 192 -17.03 1.12 4.53
C ASN A 192 -15.64 1.56 4.05
N VAL A 193 -14.59 0.86 4.48
CA VAL A 193 -13.21 1.18 4.19
C VAL A 193 -12.61 0.16 3.24
N ALA A 194 -12.24 0.59 2.02
CA ALA A 194 -11.50 -0.26 1.10
C ALA A 194 -10.01 -0.28 1.46
N THR A 195 -9.45 -1.48 1.51
CA THR A 195 -8.05 -1.72 1.81
C THR A 195 -7.56 -3.00 1.12
N THR A 196 -6.34 -3.46 1.43
CA THR A 196 -5.83 -4.73 0.93
C THR A 196 -5.98 -5.84 1.98
N ASP A 197 -6.07 -7.09 1.52
CA ASP A 197 -5.99 -8.30 2.37
C ASP A 197 -4.73 -8.31 3.25
N TYR A 198 -3.59 -7.82 2.74
CA TYR A 198 -2.36 -7.65 3.50
C TYR A 198 -2.54 -6.74 4.73
N LEU A 199 -3.20 -5.60 4.57
CA LEU A 199 -3.43 -4.64 5.67
C LEU A 199 -4.50 -5.15 6.63
N LEU A 200 -5.55 -5.79 6.12
CA LEU A 200 -6.57 -6.45 6.94
C LEU A 200 -5.94 -7.47 7.90
N ASN A 201 -4.92 -8.20 7.45
CA ASN A 201 -4.19 -9.19 8.23
C ASN A 201 -3.07 -8.60 9.10
N GLY A 202 -3.10 -7.30 9.39
CA GLY A 202 -2.17 -6.62 10.30
C GLY A 202 -0.88 -6.11 9.65
N GLY A 203 -0.82 -6.07 8.32
CA GLY A 203 0.29 -5.47 7.59
C GLY A 203 0.54 -4.02 8.02
N ASP A 204 1.80 -3.59 8.00
CA ASP A 204 2.28 -2.26 8.39
C ASP A 204 1.79 -1.80 9.78
N LYS A 205 1.42 -2.74 10.68
CA LYS A 205 0.88 -2.47 12.02
C LYS A 205 -0.44 -1.66 12.02
N MET A 206 -1.23 -1.76 10.94
CA MET A 206 -2.55 -1.12 10.83
C MET A 206 -3.62 -1.96 11.54
N ASN A 207 -3.45 -2.19 12.84
CA ASN A 207 -4.25 -3.12 13.65
C ASN A 207 -5.73 -2.71 13.78
N PHE A 208 -6.08 -1.46 13.51
CA PHE A 208 -7.47 -0.98 13.52
C PHE A 208 -8.36 -1.68 12.48
N PHE A 209 -7.79 -2.33 11.45
CA PHE A 209 -8.57 -3.13 10.52
C PHE A 209 -9.09 -4.44 11.14
N ALA A 210 -8.41 -4.97 12.17
CA ALA A 210 -8.86 -6.16 12.89
C ALA A 210 -10.16 -5.93 13.70
N GLU A 211 -10.54 -4.66 13.91
CA GLU A 211 -11.79 -4.27 14.59
C GLU A 211 -13.02 -4.26 13.65
N GLY A 212 -12.83 -4.70 12.40
CA GLY A 212 -13.90 -4.74 11.40
C GLY A 212 -14.99 -5.74 11.75
N ILE A 213 -16.25 -5.30 11.66
CA ILE A 213 -17.42 -6.15 11.95
C ILE A 213 -17.93 -6.92 10.73
N GLU A 214 -17.55 -6.50 9.54
CA GLU A 214 -17.91 -7.14 8.28
C GLU A 214 -16.75 -6.96 7.29
N ILE A 215 -16.43 -8.01 6.53
CA ILE A 215 -15.39 -8.02 5.51
C ILE A 215 -16.00 -8.50 4.21
N ILE A 216 -15.85 -7.74 3.13
CA ILE A 216 -16.33 -8.08 1.81
C ILE A 216 -15.15 -8.17 0.85
N GLU A 217 -14.93 -9.34 0.29
CA GLU A 217 -13.96 -9.55 -0.77
C GLU A 217 -14.52 -9.00 -2.09
N THR A 218 -13.76 -8.11 -2.74
CA THR A 218 -14.19 -7.58 -4.04
C THR A 218 -13.85 -8.51 -5.21
N GLY A 219 -12.96 -9.48 -4.98
CA GLY A 219 -12.38 -10.34 -6.01
C GLY A 219 -11.54 -9.58 -7.02
N TYR A 220 -11.02 -8.39 -6.67
CA TYR A 220 -10.24 -7.53 -7.56
C TYR A 220 -8.85 -7.29 -6.97
N LYS A 221 -7.82 -7.65 -7.70
CA LYS A 221 -6.43 -7.42 -7.27
C LYS A 221 -6.01 -6.01 -7.58
N MET A 222 -5.20 -5.40 -6.70
CA MET A 222 -4.73 -4.02 -6.89
C MET A 222 -3.96 -3.83 -8.20
N ARG A 223 -3.18 -4.81 -8.63
CA ARG A 223 -2.47 -4.74 -9.90
C ARG A 223 -3.41 -4.78 -11.10
N ASP A 224 -4.45 -5.61 -11.06
CA ASP A 224 -5.42 -5.72 -12.15
C ASP A 224 -6.22 -4.41 -12.28
N ILE A 225 -6.56 -3.76 -11.16
CA ILE A 225 -7.14 -2.41 -11.11
C ILE A 225 -6.27 -1.41 -11.89
N LEU A 226 -4.95 -1.43 -11.69
CA LEU A 226 -4.03 -0.53 -12.41
C LEU A 226 -4.00 -0.83 -13.90
N VAL A 227 -3.99 -2.11 -14.30
CA VAL A 227 -3.97 -2.51 -15.72
C VAL A 227 -5.27 -2.08 -16.39
N ASP A 228 -6.43 -2.36 -15.78
CA ASP A 228 -7.74 -2.02 -16.32
C ASP A 228 -7.89 -0.51 -16.45
N TYR A 229 -7.55 0.24 -15.40
CA TYR A 229 -7.58 1.71 -15.44
C TYR A 229 -6.70 2.29 -16.55
N PHE A 230 -5.43 1.82 -16.67
CA PHE A 230 -4.55 2.29 -17.75
C PHE A 230 -5.06 1.92 -19.15
N THR A 231 -5.90 0.89 -19.25
CA THR A 231 -6.52 0.50 -20.53
C THR A 231 -7.70 1.41 -20.90
N GLU A 232 -8.35 2.02 -19.89
CA GLU A 232 -9.50 2.89 -20.08
C GLU A 232 -9.12 4.36 -20.39
N ILE A 233 -7.87 4.78 -20.14
CA ILE A 233 -7.41 6.15 -20.34
C ILE A 233 -6.40 6.27 -21.47
N ASP A 234 -6.38 7.41 -22.16
CA ASP A 234 -5.32 7.74 -23.14
C ASP A 234 -4.09 8.34 -22.45
N THR A 235 -4.32 9.26 -21.51
CA THR A 235 -3.26 10.06 -20.88
C THR A 235 -3.47 10.18 -19.39
N LEU A 236 -2.41 9.90 -18.64
CA LEU A 236 -2.39 10.01 -17.17
C LEU A 236 -1.96 11.43 -16.75
N GLU A 237 -2.82 12.09 -15.96
CA GLU A 237 -2.52 13.36 -15.31
C GLU A 237 -2.86 13.26 -13.81
N LEU A 238 -1.84 13.30 -12.94
CA LEU A 238 -2.00 13.20 -11.49
C LEU A 238 -1.72 14.54 -10.83
N ARG A 239 -2.38 14.77 -9.69
CA ARG A 239 -2.23 15.98 -8.87
C ARG A 239 -2.18 15.63 -7.40
N VAL A 240 -1.45 16.43 -6.64
CA VAL A 240 -1.53 16.47 -5.19
C VAL A 240 -2.70 17.38 -4.80
N ASP A 241 -3.48 16.99 -3.80
CA ASP A 241 -4.59 17.77 -3.27
C ASP A 241 -4.44 18.02 -1.75
N LYS A 242 -5.52 18.39 -1.08
CA LYS A 242 -5.53 18.74 0.35
C LYS A 242 -6.09 17.64 1.24
N ARG A 243 -6.15 16.37 0.79
CA ARG A 243 -6.73 15.27 1.58
C ARG A 243 -5.99 14.96 2.88
N PHE A 244 -4.67 15.19 2.92
CA PHE A 244 -3.85 15.07 4.12
C PHE A 244 -2.80 16.18 4.11
N THR A 245 -2.97 17.17 4.98
CA THR A 245 -2.15 18.39 5.00
C THR A 245 -1.75 18.80 6.40
N ARG A 246 -0.77 19.68 6.48
CA ARG A 246 -0.35 20.34 7.70
C ARG A 246 -0.43 21.86 7.52
N ASN A 247 -1.02 22.56 8.47
CA ASN A 247 -0.99 24.02 8.54
C ASN A 247 0.43 24.45 8.82
N LYS A 248 1.07 25.09 7.85
CA LYS A 248 2.40 25.72 8.07
C LYS A 248 2.18 27.09 8.66
N TRP A 249 2.90 27.39 9.72
CA TRP A 249 2.91 28.74 10.26
C TRP A 249 3.52 29.66 9.20
N ILE A 250 2.71 30.47 8.56
CA ILE A 250 3.19 31.56 7.72
C ILE A 250 3.56 32.67 8.70
N GLY A 251 4.81 32.71 9.14
CA GLY A 251 5.31 33.84 9.89
C GLY A 251 5.01 35.11 9.11
N LYS A 252 4.15 35.97 9.65
CA LYS A 252 4.06 37.33 9.17
C LYS A 252 5.48 37.92 9.38
N ASN A 253 6.18 38.16 8.29
CA ASN A 253 7.32 39.05 8.34
C ASN A 253 6.81 40.40 8.89
N LEU A 254 7.15 40.70 10.14
CA LEU A 254 7.04 42.01 10.76
C LEU A 254 8.19 42.87 10.22
#